data_fbe09a419c77098ee2f7efd436f60693
#
_entry.id   fbe09a419c77098ee2f7efd436f60693
#
_cell.length_a   1.000
_cell.length_b   1.000
_cell.length_c   1.000
_cell.angle_alpha   90.00
_cell.angle_beta   90.00
_cell.angle_gamma   90.00
#
_symmetry.space_group_name_H-M   'P 1'
#
loop_
_entity.id
_entity.type
_entity.pdbx_description
1 polymer ?
#
loop_
_entity_poly.entity_id
_entity_poly.type
_entity_poly.pdbx_seq_one_letter_code
_entity_poly.pdbx_strand_id
1 'polypeptide(L)'
;MTGLVTWRTEDGRGIEGTRLLMSGRGLRALGRMVRAGDGTADPAFTSSYRLDAGDSGRVRRIAVTSATAGRERHLTLNRTDDGFWLIDTGSGTGRSDFKGAVDVDLAFSPMFNTLPIRRLGLHRNRGDHVVAVAFVSLPDLTVEVVEQRYRTVSTLGEGEWPGQATVEFGWDAFTAEIVVDAEGVVLSYPGVAARMPGPATATP
;
A
#
# COMPACT_ATOMS: atom_id res chain seq x y z
N MET A 1 -11.92 -9.08 9.28
CA MET A 1 -11.20 -8.34 10.36
C MET A 1 -11.41 -6.85 10.20
N THR A 2 -11.56 -6.12 11.30
CA THR A 2 -11.56 -4.65 11.32
C THR A 2 -10.50 -4.21 12.32
N GLY A 3 -9.61 -3.32 11.95
CA GLY A 3 -8.53 -2.87 12.84
C GLY A 3 -7.98 -1.50 12.44
N LEU A 4 -7.31 -0.85 13.37
CA LEU A 4 -6.47 0.32 13.14
C LEU A 4 -5.01 -0.12 13.23
N VAL A 5 -4.26 0.14 12.17
CA VAL A 5 -2.84 -0.19 12.08
C VAL A 5 -2.07 1.11 11.91
N THR A 6 -0.93 1.21 12.55
CA THR A 6 -0.06 2.38 12.45
C THR A 6 1.35 1.92 12.09
N TRP A 7 1.96 2.57 11.11
CA TRP A 7 3.36 2.39 10.72
C TRP A 7 4.14 3.68 10.91
N ARG A 8 5.39 3.55 11.29
CA ARG A 8 6.36 4.63 11.32
C ARG A 8 7.44 4.36 10.29
N THR A 9 7.78 5.37 9.48
CA THR A 9 8.88 5.25 8.53
C THR A 9 10.21 5.06 9.24
N GLU A 10 11.14 4.28 8.65
CA GLU A 10 12.42 3.98 9.28
C GLU A 10 13.32 5.21 9.41
N ASP A 11 13.20 6.16 8.47
CA ASP A 11 13.88 7.47 8.55
C ASP A 11 13.33 8.39 9.66
N GLY A 12 12.27 7.94 10.36
CA GLY A 12 11.61 8.68 11.44
C GLY A 12 10.82 9.91 11.01
N ARG A 13 10.74 10.20 9.70
CA ARG A 13 10.12 11.41 9.17
C ARG A 13 8.62 11.28 8.93
N GLY A 14 8.07 10.08 8.96
CA GLY A 14 6.67 9.84 8.63
C GLY A 14 5.97 8.86 9.54
N ILE A 15 4.66 9.02 9.61
CA ILE A 15 3.74 8.11 10.26
C ILE A 15 2.50 7.92 9.39
N GLU A 16 2.04 6.69 9.27
CA GLU A 16 0.78 6.34 8.62
C GLU A 16 -0.13 5.62 9.60
N GLY A 17 -1.39 6.07 9.70
CA GLY A 17 -2.44 5.39 10.45
C GLY A 17 -3.58 4.97 9.52
N THR A 18 -3.94 3.69 9.49
CA THR A 18 -4.93 3.15 8.56
C THR A 18 -5.96 2.28 9.26
N ARG A 19 -7.22 2.62 9.07
CA ARG A 19 -8.33 1.73 9.41
C ARG A 19 -8.56 0.75 8.27
N LEU A 20 -8.40 -0.54 8.57
CA LEU A 20 -8.60 -1.65 7.64
C LEU A 20 -9.92 -2.36 7.95
N LEU A 21 -10.67 -2.67 6.88
CA LEU A 21 -11.83 -3.57 6.90
C LEU A 21 -11.58 -4.65 5.86
N MET A 22 -11.38 -5.88 6.31
CA MET A 22 -11.03 -7.01 5.45
C MET A 22 -12.09 -8.10 5.55
N SER A 23 -12.50 -8.63 4.37
CA SER A 23 -13.45 -9.72 4.22
C SER A 23 -13.00 -10.58 3.04
N GLY A 24 -12.66 -11.85 3.30
CA GLY A 24 -12.08 -12.70 2.27
C GLY A 24 -10.85 -12.06 1.63
N ARG A 25 -10.85 -11.88 0.30
CA ARG A 25 -9.81 -11.11 -0.41
C ARG A 25 -10.09 -9.62 -0.48
N GLY A 26 -11.34 -9.20 -0.25
CA GLY A 26 -11.74 -7.80 -0.26
C GLY A 26 -11.08 -7.00 0.86
N LEU A 27 -10.76 -5.74 0.57
CA LEU A 27 -10.13 -4.81 1.50
C LEU A 27 -10.64 -3.40 1.26
N ARG A 28 -11.07 -2.74 2.34
CA ARG A 28 -11.27 -1.31 2.37
C ARG A 28 -10.30 -0.69 3.36
N ALA A 29 -9.65 0.39 2.95
CA ALA A 29 -8.70 1.11 3.78
C ALA A 29 -9.01 2.61 3.80
N LEU A 30 -8.90 3.20 4.99
CA LEU A 30 -9.00 4.63 5.23
C LEU A 30 -7.72 5.04 5.95
N GLY A 31 -6.77 5.60 5.21
CA GLY A 31 -5.47 5.96 5.74
C GLY A 31 -5.23 7.45 5.81
N ARG A 32 -4.36 7.83 6.73
CA ARG A 32 -3.80 9.17 6.87
C ARG A 32 -2.31 9.08 7.10
N MET A 33 -1.59 10.00 6.47
CA MET A 33 -0.14 10.05 6.52
C MET A 33 0.31 11.49 6.79
N VAL A 34 1.32 11.60 7.61
CA VAL A 34 2.06 12.86 7.85
C VAL A 34 3.52 12.57 7.61
N ARG A 35 4.21 13.43 6.86
CA ARG A 35 5.64 13.30 6.62
C ARG A 35 6.31 14.67 6.76
N ALA A 36 7.39 14.72 7.56
CA ALA A 36 8.24 15.89 7.68
C ALA A 36 9.12 16.03 6.42
N GLY A 37 9.36 17.23 5.99
CA GLY A 37 10.33 17.53 4.96
C GLY A 37 11.77 17.25 5.41
N ASP A 38 12.70 17.17 4.46
CA ASP A 38 14.13 17.01 4.75
C ASP A 38 14.90 18.34 4.81
N GLY A 39 14.17 19.44 4.60
CA GLY A 39 14.76 20.78 4.52
C GLY A 39 15.40 21.12 3.17
N THR A 40 15.29 20.23 2.19
CA THR A 40 15.87 20.40 0.85
C THR A 40 14.79 20.26 -0.25
N ALA A 41 14.82 19.19 -1.03
CA ALA A 41 13.91 18.97 -2.16
C ALA A 41 12.59 18.32 -1.76
N ASP A 42 12.57 17.55 -0.65
CA ASP A 42 11.39 16.84 -0.18
C ASP A 42 10.55 17.72 0.76
N PRO A 43 9.42 18.27 0.31
CA PRO A 43 8.58 19.10 1.18
C PRO A 43 7.86 18.26 2.24
N ALA A 44 7.57 18.86 3.38
CA ALA A 44 6.62 18.29 4.34
C ALA A 44 5.23 18.21 3.70
N PHE A 45 4.51 17.13 3.98
CA PHE A 45 3.14 16.95 3.49
C PHE A 45 2.26 16.17 4.45
N THR A 46 0.96 16.34 4.26
CA THR A 46 -0.07 15.43 4.79
C THR A 46 -0.78 14.76 3.62
N SER A 47 -1.19 13.52 3.81
CA SER A 47 -2.01 12.82 2.82
C SER A 47 -3.12 12.04 3.50
N SER A 48 -4.24 11.89 2.81
CA SER A 48 -5.29 10.97 3.19
C SER A 48 -5.73 10.16 1.99
N TYR A 49 -6.11 8.91 2.21
CA TYR A 49 -6.64 8.08 1.15
C TYR A 49 -7.83 7.25 1.58
N ARG A 50 -8.65 6.91 0.61
CA ARG A 50 -9.73 5.93 0.72
C ARG A 50 -9.59 4.92 -0.40
N LEU A 51 -9.42 3.66 -0.05
CA LEU A 51 -9.24 2.54 -0.96
C LEU A 51 -10.37 1.55 -0.83
N ASP A 52 -10.82 1.02 -1.97
CA ASP A 52 -11.73 -0.12 -2.09
C ASP A 52 -11.13 -1.14 -3.06
N ALA A 53 -10.77 -2.33 -2.54
CA ALA A 53 -10.45 -3.51 -3.32
C ALA A 53 -11.58 -4.54 -3.12
N GLY A 54 -12.22 -4.91 -4.22
CA GLY A 54 -13.37 -5.83 -4.19
C GLY A 54 -13.00 -7.26 -3.80
N ASP A 55 -13.98 -8.16 -3.80
CA ASP A 55 -13.83 -9.56 -3.34
C ASP A 55 -12.80 -10.37 -4.14
N SER A 56 -12.48 -9.95 -5.37
CA SER A 56 -11.38 -10.51 -6.16
C SER A 56 -9.98 -10.09 -5.65
N GLY A 57 -9.91 -9.15 -4.70
CA GLY A 57 -8.67 -8.52 -4.25
C GLY A 57 -8.12 -7.43 -5.19
N ARG A 58 -8.78 -7.18 -6.33
CA ARG A 58 -8.38 -6.14 -7.27
C ARG A 58 -8.91 -4.79 -6.82
N VAL A 59 -8.09 -3.76 -6.98
CA VAL A 59 -8.51 -2.39 -6.66
C VAL A 59 -9.62 -1.94 -7.61
N ARG A 60 -10.70 -1.43 -7.04
CA ARG A 60 -11.85 -0.83 -7.76
C ARG A 60 -11.77 0.68 -7.75
N ARG A 61 -11.36 1.24 -6.62
CA ARG A 61 -11.27 2.69 -6.44
C ARG A 61 -10.21 3.06 -5.43
N ILE A 62 -9.49 4.12 -5.72
CA ILE A 62 -8.72 4.88 -4.73
C ILE A 62 -9.00 6.37 -4.92
N ALA A 63 -9.16 7.09 -3.82
CA ALA A 63 -9.17 8.54 -3.78
C ALA A 63 -8.08 9.00 -2.81
N VAL A 64 -7.23 9.91 -3.24
CA VAL A 64 -6.10 10.45 -2.47
C VAL A 64 -6.19 11.97 -2.46
N THR A 65 -5.91 12.55 -1.30
CA THR A 65 -5.66 13.97 -1.12
C THR A 65 -4.27 14.15 -0.55
N SER A 66 -3.53 15.11 -1.06
CA SER A 66 -2.20 15.47 -0.55
C SER A 66 -2.08 16.97 -0.43
N ALA A 67 -1.56 17.45 0.71
CA ALA A 67 -1.39 18.86 0.99
C ALA A 67 0.05 19.15 1.46
N THR A 68 0.66 20.16 0.85
CA THR A 68 1.91 20.80 1.27
C THR A 68 1.62 22.22 1.75
N ALA A 69 2.61 22.95 2.23
CA ALA A 69 2.44 24.35 2.61
C ALA A 69 1.92 25.24 1.46
N GLY A 70 2.22 24.90 0.21
CA GLY A 70 1.90 25.75 -0.95
C GLY A 70 0.65 25.34 -1.71
N ARG A 71 0.16 24.10 -1.57
CA ARG A 71 -0.95 23.59 -2.38
C ARG A 71 -1.55 22.30 -1.86
N GLU A 72 -2.81 22.08 -2.24
CA GLU A 72 -3.54 20.83 -2.08
C GLU A 72 -3.81 20.20 -3.46
N ARG A 73 -3.77 18.88 -3.53
CA ARG A 73 -4.04 18.09 -4.71
C ARG A 73 -4.99 16.96 -4.40
N HIS A 74 -5.74 16.55 -5.41
CA HIS A 74 -6.66 15.43 -5.36
C HIS A 74 -6.42 14.50 -6.54
N LEU A 75 -6.55 13.19 -6.29
CA LEU A 75 -6.53 12.17 -7.32
C LEU A 75 -7.60 11.13 -7.00
N THR A 76 -8.40 10.78 -8.00
CA THR A 76 -9.28 9.62 -7.92
C THR A 76 -8.99 8.70 -9.10
N LEU A 77 -8.76 7.44 -8.82
CA LEU A 77 -8.65 6.37 -9.81
C LEU A 77 -9.83 5.41 -9.59
N ASN A 78 -10.66 5.23 -10.64
CA ASN A 78 -11.75 4.25 -10.65
C ASN A 78 -11.48 3.23 -11.75
N ARG A 79 -11.44 1.95 -11.38
CA ARG A 79 -11.29 0.86 -12.33
C ARG A 79 -12.66 0.41 -12.82
N THR A 80 -12.84 0.36 -14.14
CA THR A 80 -14.06 -0.10 -14.81
C THR A 80 -14.04 -1.64 -14.94
N ASP A 81 -15.19 -2.24 -15.19
CA ASP A 81 -15.33 -3.70 -15.33
C ASP A 81 -14.56 -4.26 -16.55
N ASP A 82 -14.40 -3.45 -17.62
CA ASP A 82 -13.60 -3.75 -18.80
C ASP A 82 -12.09 -3.53 -18.60
N GLY A 83 -11.67 -3.16 -17.39
CA GLY A 83 -10.27 -3.11 -16.97
C GLY A 83 -9.56 -1.78 -17.16
N PHE A 84 -10.24 -0.74 -17.66
CA PHE A 84 -9.67 0.59 -17.75
C PHE A 84 -9.75 1.34 -16.43
N TRP A 85 -8.92 2.33 -16.30
CA TRP A 85 -8.90 3.26 -15.18
C TRP A 85 -9.38 4.64 -15.64
N LEU A 86 -10.37 5.19 -14.95
CA LEU A 86 -10.77 6.56 -15.07
C LEU A 86 -10.01 7.37 -14.04
N ILE A 87 -9.32 8.40 -14.50
CA ILE A 87 -8.43 9.25 -13.71
C ILE A 87 -9.11 10.60 -13.55
N ASP A 88 -9.21 11.10 -12.32
CA ASP A 88 -9.69 12.46 -12.02
C ASP A 88 -8.70 13.13 -11.07
N THR A 89 -8.11 14.24 -11.50
CA THR A 89 -7.14 15.03 -10.74
C THR A 89 -7.75 16.27 -10.11
N GLY A 90 -9.07 16.46 -10.24
CA GLY A 90 -9.76 17.70 -9.87
C GLY A 90 -9.58 18.86 -10.86
N SER A 91 -8.52 18.84 -11.66
CA SER A 91 -8.25 19.83 -12.72
C SER A 91 -8.36 19.24 -14.12
N GLY A 92 -8.55 17.93 -14.24
CA GLY A 92 -8.71 17.24 -15.51
C GLY A 92 -9.04 15.78 -15.31
N THR A 93 -9.57 15.15 -16.36
CA THR A 93 -9.94 13.74 -16.38
C THR A 93 -9.17 13.01 -17.47
N GLY A 94 -8.92 11.72 -17.26
CA GLY A 94 -8.24 10.86 -18.22
C GLY A 94 -8.71 9.41 -18.16
N ARG A 95 -8.24 8.61 -19.10
CA ARG A 95 -8.46 7.17 -19.14
C ARG A 95 -7.15 6.47 -19.50
N SER A 96 -6.86 5.37 -18.84
CA SER A 96 -5.68 4.53 -19.12
C SER A 96 -6.03 3.08 -18.87
N ASP A 97 -5.34 2.16 -19.53
CA ASP A 97 -5.35 0.73 -19.20
C ASP A 97 -4.30 0.37 -18.15
N PHE A 98 -3.38 1.29 -17.85
CA PHE A 98 -2.23 1.09 -16.97
C PHE A 98 -1.52 -0.27 -17.21
N LYS A 99 -1.38 -0.67 -18.48
CA LYS A 99 -0.81 -1.97 -18.89
C LYS A 99 -1.47 -3.17 -18.19
N GLY A 100 -2.77 -3.08 -17.91
CA GLY A 100 -3.52 -4.13 -17.22
C GLY A 100 -3.35 -4.17 -15.69
N ALA A 101 -2.76 -3.15 -15.08
CA ALA A 101 -2.60 -3.07 -13.63
C ALA A 101 -3.95 -3.23 -12.92
N VAL A 102 -3.94 -4.04 -11.88
CA VAL A 102 -5.11 -4.29 -11.00
C VAL A 102 -4.87 -3.83 -9.57
N ASP A 103 -3.64 -3.50 -9.24
CA ASP A 103 -3.20 -2.97 -7.97
C ASP A 103 -2.75 -1.52 -8.14
N VAL A 104 -2.80 -0.78 -7.05
CA VAL A 104 -2.27 0.57 -6.91
C VAL A 104 -1.24 0.55 -5.79
N ASP A 105 -0.19 1.33 -5.90
CA ASP A 105 0.76 1.59 -4.82
C ASP A 105 0.81 3.09 -4.54
N LEU A 106 1.05 3.45 -3.29
CA LEU A 106 1.15 4.85 -2.85
C LEU A 106 2.50 5.04 -2.15
N ALA A 107 3.27 5.99 -2.63
CA ALA A 107 4.59 6.29 -2.07
C ALA A 107 4.56 6.40 -0.54
N PHE A 108 5.59 5.85 0.12
CA PHE A 108 5.78 5.82 1.58
C PHE A 108 4.76 5.00 2.38
N SER A 109 3.81 4.32 1.74
CA SER A 109 2.75 3.57 2.43
C SER A 109 2.98 2.06 2.36
N PRO A 110 3.37 1.39 3.45
CA PRO A 110 3.49 -0.07 3.48
C PRO A 110 2.14 -0.78 3.33
N MET A 111 1.02 -0.10 3.59
CA MET A 111 -0.31 -0.68 3.46
C MET A 111 -0.57 -1.23 2.04
N PHE A 112 -0.07 -0.55 1.00
CA PHE A 112 -0.37 -0.93 -0.39
C PHE A 112 0.29 -2.23 -0.82
N ASN A 113 1.41 -2.64 -0.23
CA ASN A 113 2.00 -3.97 -0.45
C ASN A 113 1.08 -5.11 0.05
N THR A 114 0.19 -4.83 1.00
CA THR A 114 -0.85 -5.77 1.45
C THR A 114 -1.77 -6.22 0.29
N LEU A 115 -2.02 -5.36 -0.71
CA LEU A 115 -2.91 -5.66 -1.83
C LEU A 115 -2.43 -6.85 -2.65
N PRO A 116 -1.25 -6.81 -3.33
CA PRO A 116 -0.78 -7.94 -4.11
C PRO A 116 -0.47 -9.16 -3.24
N ILE A 117 0.08 -9.00 -2.04
CA ILE A 117 0.37 -10.11 -1.12
C ILE A 117 -0.90 -10.90 -0.79
N ARG A 118 -2.01 -10.22 -0.46
CA ARG A 118 -3.29 -10.87 -0.17
C ARG A 118 -3.96 -11.44 -1.41
N ARG A 119 -4.01 -10.67 -2.50
CA ARG A 119 -4.65 -11.08 -3.75
C ARG A 119 -4.02 -12.34 -4.33
N LEU A 120 -2.70 -12.42 -4.30
CA LEU A 120 -1.92 -13.57 -4.79
C LEU A 120 -1.78 -14.67 -3.72
N GLY A 121 -2.12 -14.39 -2.46
CA GLY A 121 -2.05 -15.35 -1.36
C GLY A 121 -0.63 -15.69 -0.93
N LEU A 122 0.36 -14.81 -1.16
CA LEU A 122 1.80 -15.07 -0.99
C LEU A 122 2.22 -15.33 0.47
N HIS A 123 1.43 -14.86 1.44
CA HIS A 123 1.63 -15.18 2.85
C HIS A 123 1.24 -16.61 3.24
N ARG A 124 0.46 -17.28 2.38
CA ARG A 124 -0.06 -18.64 2.63
C ARG A 124 0.50 -19.69 1.67
N ASN A 125 0.82 -19.26 0.47
CA ASN A 125 1.27 -20.14 -0.61
C ASN A 125 2.55 -19.61 -1.22
N ARG A 126 3.45 -20.49 -1.63
CA ARG A 126 4.64 -20.11 -2.37
C ARG A 126 4.27 -19.57 -3.74
N GLY A 127 4.91 -18.50 -4.15
CA GLY A 127 4.71 -17.86 -5.45
C GLY A 127 5.83 -16.88 -5.78
N ASP A 128 5.97 -16.58 -7.07
CA ASP A 128 6.90 -15.58 -7.61
C ASP A 128 6.17 -14.89 -8.78
N HIS A 129 5.89 -13.61 -8.62
CA HIS A 129 5.05 -12.87 -9.54
C HIS A 129 5.64 -11.49 -9.83
N VAL A 130 5.60 -11.09 -11.09
CA VAL A 130 5.79 -9.72 -11.53
C VAL A 130 4.42 -9.16 -11.86
N VAL A 131 4.08 -8.02 -11.28
CA VAL A 131 2.77 -7.37 -11.43
C VAL A 131 2.94 -5.93 -11.89
N ALA A 132 2.13 -5.51 -12.86
CA ALA A 132 1.98 -4.11 -13.19
C ALA A 132 1.16 -3.41 -12.09
N VAL A 133 1.63 -2.26 -11.64
CA VAL A 133 1.02 -1.49 -10.55
C VAL A 133 0.91 -0.03 -10.98
N ALA A 134 -0.22 0.61 -10.71
CA ALA A 134 -0.36 2.05 -10.83
C ALA A 134 0.26 2.70 -9.58
N PHE A 135 1.50 3.17 -9.69
CA PHE A 135 2.22 3.84 -8.61
C PHE A 135 1.84 5.31 -8.55
N VAL A 136 1.45 5.77 -7.37
CA VAL A 136 1.08 7.16 -7.08
C VAL A 136 2.16 7.80 -6.23
N SER A 137 2.84 8.82 -6.77
CA SER A 137 3.84 9.58 -6.04
C SER A 137 3.21 10.52 -5.00
N LEU A 138 3.94 10.82 -3.94
CA LEU A 138 3.59 11.85 -2.96
C LEU A 138 4.74 12.87 -2.85
N PRO A 139 4.41 14.15 -2.70
CA PRO A 139 3.08 14.74 -2.53
C PRO A 139 2.38 15.10 -3.84
N ASP A 140 2.97 14.85 -4.99
CA ASP A 140 2.54 15.42 -6.28
C ASP A 140 1.35 14.69 -6.93
N LEU A 141 1.03 13.48 -6.50
CA LEU A 141 -0.04 12.63 -7.02
C LEU A 141 0.12 12.32 -8.52
N THR A 142 1.37 12.26 -9.01
CA THR A 142 1.62 11.73 -10.36
C THR A 142 1.40 10.23 -10.37
N VAL A 143 0.89 9.71 -11.50
CA VAL A 143 0.63 8.28 -11.66
C VAL A 143 1.50 7.74 -12.77
N GLU A 144 2.24 6.69 -12.48
CA GLU A 144 3.04 5.95 -13.46
C GLU A 144 2.80 4.44 -13.32
N VAL A 145 3.06 3.69 -14.38
CA VAL A 145 2.97 2.23 -14.34
C VAL A 145 4.36 1.69 -14.09
N VAL A 146 4.48 0.92 -13.01
CA VAL A 146 5.73 0.23 -12.64
C VAL A 146 5.50 -1.26 -12.57
N GLU A 147 6.57 -2.04 -12.75
CA GLU A 147 6.58 -3.48 -12.49
C GLU A 147 7.18 -3.72 -11.12
N GLN A 148 6.43 -4.44 -10.28
CA GLN A 148 6.88 -4.84 -8.95
C GLN A 148 6.89 -6.37 -8.88
N ARG A 149 7.97 -6.93 -8.34
CA ARG A 149 8.10 -8.36 -8.10
C ARG A 149 7.80 -8.70 -6.66
N TYR A 150 7.04 -9.77 -6.46
CA TYR A 150 6.73 -10.32 -5.15
C TYR A 150 7.02 -11.82 -5.16
N ARG A 151 7.92 -12.28 -4.33
CA ARG A 151 8.32 -13.68 -4.20
C ARG A 151 8.20 -14.14 -2.75
N THR A 152 7.49 -15.23 -2.51
CA THR A 152 7.40 -15.83 -1.17
C THR A 152 8.78 -16.38 -0.75
N VAL A 153 9.30 -15.88 0.36
CA VAL A 153 10.48 -16.42 1.05
C VAL A 153 10.04 -17.49 2.05
N SER A 154 9.07 -17.17 2.92
CA SER A 154 8.46 -18.13 3.85
C SER A 154 6.97 -17.89 3.99
N THR A 155 6.19 -18.95 4.08
CA THR A 155 4.74 -18.89 4.38
C THR A 155 4.48 -18.86 5.89
N LEU A 156 3.22 -18.64 6.30
CA LEU A 156 2.80 -18.60 7.71
C LEU A 156 3.20 -19.82 8.55
N GLY A 157 3.41 -20.98 7.92
CA GLY A 157 3.81 -22.22 8.58
C GLY A 157 5.33 -22.47 8.59
N GLU A 158 6.10 -21.63 7.89
CA GLU A 158 7.54 -21.83 7.63
C GLU A 158 8.41 -20.72 8.21
N GLY A 159 7.81 -19.59 8.62
CA GLY A 159 8.54 -18.44 9.17
C GLY A 159 9.15 -18.70 10.53
N GLU A 160 10.16 -17.91 10.88
CA GLU A 160 10.82 -17.94 12.19
C GLU A 160 9.83 -17.65 13.33
N TRP A 161 8.82 -16.82 13.05
CA TRP A 161 7.80 -16.42 14.03
C TRP A 161 6.43 -16.97 13.66
N PRO A 162 5.74 -17.67 14.59
CA PRO A 162 4.40 -18.17 14.35
C PRO A 162 3.43 -17.06 13.87
N GLY A 163 2.69 -17.35 12.80
CA GLY A 163 1.70 -16.41 12.25
C GLY A 163 2.28 -15.27 11.44
N GLN A 164 3.56 -15.32 11.08
CA GLN A 164 4.20 -14.38 10.18
C GLN A 164 4.66 -15.09 8.90
N ALA A 165 4.70 -14.34 7.81
CA ALA A 165 5.25 -14.77 6.53
C ALA A 165 6.20 -13.71 5.99
N THR A 166 7.17 -14.11 5.15
CA THR A 166 8.12 -13.20 4.51
C THR A 166 7.96 -13.25 3.01
N VAL A 167 7.84 -12.08 2.40
CA VAL A 167 7.73 -11.88 0.96
C VAL A 167 8.83 -10.94 0.52
N GLU A 168 9.68 -11.39 -0.39
CA GLU A 168 10.64 -10.52 -1.07
C GLU A 168 9.90 -9.62 -2.04
N PHE A 169 10.12 -8.34 -1.91
CA PHE A 169 9.66 -7.29 -2.79
C PHE A 169 10.83 -6.79 -3.62
N GLY A 170 10.60 -6.54 -4.91
CA GLY A 170 11.57 -5.92 -5.81
C GLY A 170 10.93 -4.87 -6.71
N TRP A 171 11.57 -3.73 -6.85
CA TRP A 171 11.21 -2.68 -7.78
C TRP A 171 12.48 -1.95 -8.22
N ASP A 172 12.78 -1.98 -9.53
CA ASP A 172 14.03 -1.47 -10.09
C ASP A 172 15.26 -2.05 -9.38
N ALA A 173 16.15 -1.25 -8.84
CA ALA A 173 17.30 -1.69 -8.06
C ALA A 173 17.01 -1.92 -6.57
N PHE A 174 15.80 -1.61 -6.11
CA PHE A 174 15.41 -1.78 -4.70
C PHE A 174 14.86 -3.19 -4.45
N THR A 175 15.34 -3.82 -3.38
CA THR A 175 14.83 -5.12 -2.92
C THR A 175 14.74 -5.13 -1.39
N ALA A 176 13.67 -5.70 -0.85
CA ALA A 176 13.47 -5.84 0.58
C ALA A 176 12.65 -7.09 0.92
N GLU A 177 12.90 -7.69 2.08
CA GLU A 177 12.08 -8.77 2.63
C GLU A 177 11.00 -8.17 3.54
N ILE A 178 9.77 -8.14 3.04
CA ILE A 178 8.61 -7.64 3.76
C ILE A 178 8.08 -8.75 4.67
N VAL A 179 7.99 -8.49 5.96
CA VAL A 179 7.33 -9.38 6.92
C VAL A 179 5.87 -8.98 7.06
N VAL A 180 4.97 -9.95 6.97
CA VAL A 180 3.52 -9.74 7.08
C VAL A 180 2.91 -10.65 8.14
N ASP A 181 1.76 -10.23 8.69
CA ASP A 181 0.98 -11.02 9.65
C ASP A 181 0.11 -12.09 8.94
N ALA A 182 -0.67 -12.83 9.73
CA ALA A 182 -1.55 -13.89 9.26
C ALA A 182 -2.62 -13.43 8.27
N GLU A 183 -2.93 -12.14 8.26
CA GLU A 183 -3.85 -11.51 7.34
C GLU A 183 -3.16 -10.93 6.10
N GLY A 184 -1.83 -11.02 6.01
CA GLY A 184 -1.02 -10.47 4.93
C GLY A 184 -0.80 -8.95 5.05
N VAL A 185 -0.99 -8.37 6.24
CA VAL A 185 -0.74 -6.95 6.51
C VAL A 185 0.71 -6.77 6.93
N VAL A 186 1.37 -5.75 6.39
CA VAL A 186 2.79 -5.49 6.63
C VAL A 186 3.07 -5.23 8.11
N LEU A 187 4.05 -5.95 8.64
CA LEU A 187 4.65 -5.77 9.97
C LEU A 187 5.97 -4.99 9.88
N SER A 188 6.83 -5.39 8.96
CA SER A 188 8.13 -4.76 8.72
C SER A 188 8.40 -4.67 7.22
N TYR A 189 8.87 -3.52 6.79
CA TYR A 189 9.31 -3.24 5.43
C TYR A 189 10.65 -2.51 5.50
N PRO A 190 11.77 -3.26 5.49
CA PRO A 190 13.11 -2.71 5.64
C PRO A 190 13.41 -1.59 4.64
N GLY A 191 13.98 -0.50 5.12
CA GLY A 191 14.26 0.70 4.35
C GLY A 191 13.04 1.64 4.16
N VAL A 192 11.82 1.21 4.55
CA VAL A 192 10.60 1.99 4.37
C VAL A 192 9.89 2.26 5.69
N ALA A 193 9.35 1.24 6.35
CA ALA A 193 8.57 1.44 7.57
C ALA A 193 8.41 0.16 8.41
N ALA A 194 8.09 0.34 9.69
CA ALA A 194 7.71 -0.73 10.60
C ALA A 194 6.39 -0.41 11.30
N ARG A 195 5.59 -1.47 11.52
CA ARG A 195 4.32 -1.38 12.25
C ARG A 195 4.58 -1.07 13.72
N MET A 196 3.90 -0.07 14.23
CA MET A 196 3.95 0.25 15.66
C MET A 196 3.14 -0.79 16.45
N PRO A 197 3.63 -1.17 17.65
CA PRO A 197 2.83 -2.02 18.53
C PRO A 197 1.48 -1.37 18.81
N GLY A 198 0.40 -2.14 18.65
CA GLY A 198 -0.91 -1.73 19.15
C GLY A 198 -0.91 -1.69 20.68
N PRO A 199 -1.93 -1.05 21.32
CA PRO A 199 -2.08 -1.17 22.75
C PRO A 199 -2.10 -2.64 23.12
N ALA A 200 -1.33 -3.01 24.16
CA ALA A 200 -1.40 -4.35 24.70
C ALA A 200 -2.88 -4.63 25.02
N THR A 201 -3.46 -5.67 24.40
CA THR A 201 -4.78 -6.15 24.79
C THR A 201 -4.65 -6.53 26.25
N ALA A 202 -5.21 -5.71 27.15
CA ALA A 202 -5.38 -6.14 28.51
C ALA A 202 -6.21 -7.43 28.44
N THR A 203 -5.56 -8.54 28.77
CA THR A 203 -6.29 -9.82 28.95
C THR A 203 -7.24 -9.60 30.11
N PRO A 204 -8.53 -9.87 29.94
CA PRO A 204 -9.53 -9.75 31.01
C PRO A 204 -9.25 -10.70 32.18
#